data_99a8b847df253bf87ccb05297f1c51ab
#
_entry.id   99a8b847df253bf87ccb05297f1c51ab
#
_cell.length_a   1.000
_cell.length_b   1.000
_cell.length_c   1.000
_cell.angle_alpha   90.00
_cell.angle_beta   90.00
_cell.angle_gamma   90.00
#
_symmetry.space_group_name_H-M   'P 1'
#
loop_
_entity.id
_entity.type
_entity.pdbx_description
1 polymer ?
#
loop_
_entity_poly.entity_id
_entity_poly.type
_entity_poly.pdbx_seq_one_letter_code
_entity_poly.pdbx_strand_id
1 'polypeptide(L)'
;MKQTHSIHPTVLKMCAAVSLALASASSLAAAGGAGAETPQFIVETDRLIVKYRDSKAAANGAMARVAALSSDRKSKLDRAGQQFGVVVKESHVISTGAQVFKLDRKRHLKEVQSLAAEMMARDPAIEYAEPDRIMTHMATPTDPRYTDQWHYYETAGGLRLPTAWDKSTGSGVVVAVIDTGYRPHADLSGQLLAGYDFISTAAIGNDGNGRDSDASDPGDAVVAGECGSGQPTRDQGSSWHGTHVAGTVAARTNNGAGVAGVAYNAKVVPVRVLGKCGGYTSDIADAITWSSGGSVSGVPANANKARVLNLSLGGGGACDATTQNAINGARSRGAVVVVAAGNDAVNVSNASPANCSGVIAVAATGRTGGRASYSNYGTLVDVAAPGGDGANGVLSTLNTGTGAPASDSYAAYQGTSMATPHVAGVAALMLALNTNLTPDDIESKLKSTARAFPASCSGCGTGIVDATAAVNAATSGGTAATNLAESESNNTLATADAVSSGNTTVTGNLGSTSDTDYFRVDLPAGKTLSAILTPGLGSADYDLYVYNSAGTQLGTSQNGAGAVDSVSSANAGSSVSTRYVRVTYYSGGTGATNGKYTLKLSW
;
A
#
# COMPACT_ATOMS: atom_id res chain seq x y z
N MET A 1 -68.78 -2.37 33.21
CA MET A 1 -69.59 -3.54 32.82
C MET A 1 -68.64 -4.42 31.96
N LYS A 2 -68.12 -5.47 32.54
CA LYS A 2 -68.53 -6.91 32.42
C LYS A 2 -68.42 -7.32 30.96
N GLN A 3 -67.73 -8.32 30.53
CA GLN A 3 -67.17 -9.61 31.01
C GLN A 3 -66.64 -10.26 29.74
N THR A 4 -65.46 -10.77 29.69
CA THR A 4 -64.91 -12.08 30.08
C THR A 4 -65.29 -13.23 29.16
N HIS A 5 -64.25 -13.96 28.89
CA HIS A 5 -64.02 -15.41 28.82
C HIS A 5 -63.76 -15.93 27.39
N SER A 6 -62.71 -16.54 27.11
CA SER A 6 -61.92 -17.64 27.72
C SER A 6 -62.04 -18.95 26.94
N ILE A 7 -60.92 -19.55 26.71
CA ILE A 7 -60.51 -20.97 26.79
C ILE A 7 -60.52 -21.85 25.52
N HIS A 8 -59.32 -22.23 25.14
CA HIS A 8 -58.74 -23.53 24.73
C HIS A 8 -59.61 -24.80 24.96
N PRO A 9 -59.22 -26.02 24.53
CA PRO A 9 -58.11 -26.55 23.73
C PRO A 9 -58.47 -27.82 22.88
N THR A 10 -57.42 -28.46 22.33
CA THR A 10 -57.14 -29.93 22.31
C THR A 10 -57.31 -30.69 21.00
N VAL A 11 -56.21 -31.07 20.42
CA VAL A 11 -55.55 -32.40 20.39
C VAL A 11 -56.09 -33.47 19.40
N LEU A 12 -55.17 -33.93 18.58
CA LEU A 12 -54.76 -35.31 18.26
C LEU A 12 -55.26 -36.02 16.99
N LYS A 13 -54.29 -36.54 16.32
CA LYS A 13 -54.02 -37.84 15.68
C LYS A 13 -54.10 -37.97 14.16
N MET A 14 -52.92 -38.25 13.67
CA MET A 14 -52.45 -39.37 12.81
C MET A 14 -53.45 -40.04 11.86
N CYS A 15 -53.09 -40.09 10.60
CA CYS A 15 -52.80 -41.34 9.91
C CYS A 15 -52.18 -41.16 8.54
N ALA A 16 -51.31 -42.08 8.20
CA ALA A 16 -50.52 -42.14 6.97
C ALA A 16 -51.34 -42.55 5.74
N ALA A 17 -50.95 -42.04 4.58
CA ALA A 17 -51.14 -42.75 3.32
C ALA A 17 -50.01 -42.37 2.33
N VAL A 18 -49.29 -43.36 1.88
CA VAL A 18 -48.28 -43.39 0.85
C VAL A 18 -48.95 -43.22 -0.50
N SER A 19 -48.49 -42.34 -1.34
CA SER A 19 -48.69 -42.42 -2.79
C SER A 19 -47.48 -41.83 -3.52
N LEU A 20 -46.87 -42.66 -4.33
CA LEU A 20 -45.77 -42.45 -5.27
C LEU A 20 -46.20 -41.49 -6.39
N ALA A 21 -45.43 -40.45 -6.66
CA ALA A 21 -45.43 -39.79 -7.98
C ALA A 21 -44.03 -39.27 -8.28
N LEU A 22 -43.61 -39.56 -9.50
CA LEU A 22 -42.29 -39.38 -10.08
C LEU A 22 -41.80 -37.93 -10.15
N ALA A 23 -40.53 -37.75 -9.81
CA ALA A 23 -39.45 -37.02 -10.45
C ALA A 23 -39.75 -35.75 -11.26
N SER A 24 -39.29 -34.65 -10.73
CA SER A 24 -38.53 -33.63 -11.50
C SER A 24 -37.40 -33.16 -10.61
N ALA A 25 -36.19 -33.55 -10.96
CA ALA A 25 -34.96 -33.17 -10.32
C ALA A 25 -34.65 -31.72 -10.67
N SER A 26 -34.96 -30.81 -9.77
CA SER A 26 -34.36 -29.46 -9.77
C SER A 26 -33.10 -29.55 -8.90
N SER A 27 -31.95 -29.47 -9.55
CA SER A 27 -30.63 -29.40 -8.90
C SER A 27 -30.56 -28.14 -8.03
N LEU A 28 -30.78 -28.26 -6.72
CA LEU A 28 -30.24 -27.33 -5.76
C LEU A 28 -28.71 -27.51 -5.79
N ALA A 29 -28.02 -26.54 -6.39
CA ALA A 29 -26.61 -26.38 -6.17
C ALA A 29 -26.40 -26.11 -4.67
N ALA A 30 -25.81 -27.07 -3.98
CA ALA A 30 -25.29 -26.88 -2.65
C ALA A 30 -24.25 -25.72 -2.72
N ALA A 31 -24.48 -24.68 -1.94
CA ALA A 31 -23.46 -23.67 -1.67
C ALA A 31 -22.28 -24.39 -1.01
N GLY A 32 -21.28 -24.72 -1.82
CA GLY A 32 -20.01 -25.25 -1.33
C GLY A 32 -19.38 -24.19 -0.45
N GLY A 33 -19.15 -24.53 0.81
CA GLY A 33 -18.36 -23.74 1.72
C GLY A 33 -17.02 -23.41 1.06
N ALA A 34 -16.62 -22.12 1.10
CA ALA A 34 -15.32 -21.67 0.64
C ALA A 34 -14.25 -22.44 1.43
N GLY A 35 -13.66 -23.44 0.78
CA GLY A 35 -12.50 -24.11 1.31
C GLY A 35 -11.37 -23.10 1.46
N ALA A 36 -10.66 -23.14 2.58
CA ALA A 36 -9.46 -22.35 2.80
C ALA A 36 -8.50 -22.57 1.60
N GLU A 37 -8.32 -21.55 0.80
CA GLU A 37 -7.40 -21.61 -0.34
C GLU A 37 -5.96 -21.64 0.20
N THR A 38 -5.25 -22.67 -0.19
CA THR A 38 -3.81 -22.83 0.10
C THR A 38 -3.00 -21.69 -0.54
N PRO A 39 -1.89 -21.26 0.09
CA PRO A 39 -0.99 -20.25 -0.47
C PRO A 39 -0.64 -20.55 -1.93
N GLN A 40 -0.69 -19.54 -2.80
CA GLN A 40 -0.28 -19.72 -4.20
C GLN A 40 1.24 -19.84 -4.26
N PHE A 41 1.71 -21.07 -4.33
CA PHE A 41 3.12 -21.39 -4.60
C PHE A 41 3.53 -20.93 -6.00
N ILE A 42 4.84 -20.81 -6.23
CA ILE A 42 5.39 -20.63 -7.57
C ILE A 42 4.88 -21.79 -8.44
N VAL A 43 4.01 -21.46 -9.38
CA VAL A 43 3.28 -22.43 -10.20
C VAL A 43 3.98 -22.77 -11.52
N GLU A 44 5.24 -22.32 -11.69
CA GLU A 44 6.04 -22.53 -12.90
C GLU A 44 7.40 -23.10 -12.57
N THR A 45 7.91 -23.97 -13.45
CA THR A 45 9.29 -24.46 -13.43
C THR A 45 9.80 -24.71 -14.84
N ASP A 46 11.12 -24.61 -15.01
CA ASP A 46 11.82 -25.05 -16.22
C ASP A 46 12.61 -26.36 -15.97
N ARG A 47 12.25 -27.10 -14.91
CA ARG A 47 12.97 -28.34 -14.53
C ARG A 47 12.04 -29.50 -14.24
N LEU A 48 12.56 -30.70 -14.49
CA LEU A 48 11.91 -31.97 -14.26
C LEU A 48 12.90 -32.95 -13.61
N ILE A 49 12.46 -33.69 -12.61
CA ILE A 49 13.21 -34.75 -11.97
C ILE A 49 12.72 -36.11 -12.53
N VAL A 50 13.63 -36.98 -12.98
CA VAL A 50 13.31 -38.33 -13.48
C VAL A 50 14.22 -39.34 -12.82
N LYS A 51 13.65 -40.38 -12.22
CA LYS A 51 14.36 -41.52 -11.66
C LYS A 51 14.12 -42.75 -12.53
N TYR A 52 15.20 -43.36 -12.95
CA TYR A 52 15.15 -44.65 -13.62
C TYR A 52 15.41 -45.80 -12.62
N ARG A 53 14.74 -46.93 -12.80
CA ARG A 53 14.84 -48.13 -11.91
C ARG A 53 16.25 -48.70 -11.80
N ASP A 54 17.05 -48.55 -12.83
CA ASP A 54 18.45 -49.04 -12.90
C ASP A 54 19.48 -47.97 -12.44
N SER A 55 19.04 -46.76 -12.05
CA SER A 55 19.94 -45.73 -11.58
C SER A 55 20.34 -45.96 -10.12
N LYS A 56 21.67 -46.00 -9.87
CA LYS A 56 22.23 -46.14 -8.52
C LYS A 56 22.40 -44.77 -7.87
N ALA A 57 22.24 -44.71 -6.53
CA ALA A 57 22.58 -43.52 -5.77
C ALA A 57 24.08 -43.20 -5.92
N ALA A 58 24.44 -41.92 -5.98
CA ALA A 58 25.82 -41.47 -6.07
C ALA A 58 26.59 -41.92 -4.81
N ALA A 59 27.63 -42.72 -4.99
CA ALA A 59 28.51 -43.09 -3.89
C ALA A 59 29.43 -41.90 -3.56
N ASN A 60 29.41 -41.51 -2.28
CA ASN A 60 30.38 -40.65 -1.59
C ASN A 60 31.10 -39.56 -2.41
N GLY A 61 30.62 -38.35 -2.41
CA GLY A 61 31.41 -37.11 -2.53
C GLY A 61 31.92 -36.71 -3.90
N ALA A 62 31.80 -37.53 -4.95
CA ALA A 62 32.11 -37.13 -6.31
C ALA A 62 30.83 -36.70 -7.03
N MET A 63 30.82 -35.50 -7.65
CA MET A 63 29.76 -35.17 -8.59
C MET A 63 29.69 -36.30 -9.63
N ALA A 64 28.64 -37.11 -9.57
CA ALA A 64 28.41 -38.14 -10.55
C ALA A 64 28.28 -37.46 -11.92
N ARG A 65 29.23 -37.69 -12.82
CA ARG A 65 29.08 -37.29 -14.22
C ARG A 65 27.80 -37.94 -14.72
N VAL A 66 26.95 -37.15 -15.36
CA VAL A 66 25.76 -37.64 -16.05
C VAL A 66 26.21 -38.80 -16.95
N ALA A 67 25.84 -40.02 -16.62
CA ALA A 67 25.97 -41.10 -17.59
C ALA A 67 25.01 -40.74 -18.73
N ALA A 68 25.55 -40.53 -19.93
CA ALA A 68 24.76 -40.16 -21.09
C ALA A 68 23.59 -41.14 -21.24
N LEU A 69 22.40 -40.63 -21.40
CA LEU A 69 21.21 -41.43 -21.67
C LEU A 69 21.46 -42.31 -22.90
N SER A 70 20.99 -43.56 -22.87
CA SER A 70 20.98 -44.38 -24.06
C SER A 70 20.19 -43.68 -25.18
N SER A 71 20.57 -43.94 -26.43
CA SER A 71 19.87 -43.34 -27.59
C SER A 71 18.38 -43.62 -27.59
N ASP A 72 17.93 -44.75 -27.08
CA ASP A 72 16.53 -45.13 -26.93
C ASP A 72 15.81 -44.21 -25.89
N ARG A 73 16.37 -44.05 -24.69
CA ARG A 73 15.83 -43.15 -23.66
C ARG A 73 15.78 -41.73 -24.13
N LYS A 74 16.83 -41.26 -24.80
CA LYS A 74 16.84 -39.91 -25.37
C LYS A 74 15.74 -39.73 -26.41
N SER A 75 15.54 -40.69 -27.30
CA SER A 75 14.46 -40.65 -28.31
C SER A 75 13.05 -40.60 -27.69
N LYS A 76 12.85 -41.37 -26.60
CA LYS A 76 11.56 -41.36 -25.86
C LYS A 76 11.31 -39.99 -25.18
N LEU A 77 12.36 -39.42 -24.57
CA LEU A 77 12.36 -38.13 -23.92
C LEU A 77 12.06 -37.01 -24.93
N ASP A 78 12.75 -37.00 -26.06
CA ASP A 78 12.59 -36.01 -27.14
C ASP A 78 11.16 -36.05 -27.70
N ARG A 79 10.58 -37.25 -27.90
CA ARG A 79 9.19 -37.40 -28.35
C ARG A 79 8.16 -36.89 -27.33
N ALA A 80 8.39 -37.17 -26.05
CA ALA A 80 7.53 -36.61 -25.01
C ALA A 80 7.61 -35.06 -24.98
N GLY A 81 8.81 -34.49 -25.05
CA GLY A 81 9.02 -33.05 -25.12
C GLY A 81 8.35 -32.41 -26.35
N GLN A 82 8.46 -33.03 -27.52
CA GLN A 82 7.83 -32.56 -28.77
C GLN A 82 6.31 -32.48 -28.65
N GLN A 83 5.66 -33.46 -28.00
CA GLN A 83 4.23 -33.48 -27.79
C GLN A 83 3.74 -32.27 -26.94
N PHE A 84 4.55 -31.81 -26.00
CA PHE A 84 4.29 -30.64 -25.17
C PHE A 84 4.95 -29.36 -25.69
N GLY A 85 5.57 -29.39 -26.85
CA GLY A 85 6.21 -28.25 -27.47
C GLY A 85 7.38 -27.68 -26.65
N VAL A 86 8.16 -28.57 -26.01
CA VAL A 86 9.34 -28.20 -25.21
C VAL A 86 10.57 -29.04 -25.62
N VAL A 87 11.75 -28.44 -25.49
CA VAL A 87 13.03 -29.14 -25.61
C VAL A 87 13.51 -29.51 -24.23
N VAL A 88 13.82 -30.80 -24.02
CA VAL A 88 14.28 -31.35 -22.74
C VAL A 88 15.78 -31.65 -22.84
N LYS A 89 16.58 -31.08 -21.95
CA LYS A 89 18.04 -31.26 -21.90
C LYS A 89 18.45 -31.81 -20.53
N GLU A 90 19.42 -32.72 -20.54
CA GLU A 90 20.05 -33.22 -19.32
C GLU A 90 20.77 -32.08 -18.58
N SER A 91 20.64 -32.03 -17.25
CA SER A 91 21.31 -31.05 -16.41
C SER A 91 22.33 -31.72 -15.47
N HIS A 92 21.85 -32.48 -14.49
CA HIS A 92 22.73 -33.17 -13.53
C HIS A 92 22.01 -34.33 -12.85
N VAL A 93 22.78 -35.16 -12.11
CA VAL A 93 22.26 -36.24 -11.27
C VAL A 93 22.29 -35.80 -9.81
N ILE A 94 21.22 -36.04 -9.08
CA ILE A 94 21.14 -35.74 -7.62
C ILE A 94 21.54 -36.99 -6.80
N SER A 95 21.75 -36.80 -5.49
CA SER A 95 22.27 -37.84 -4.58
C SER A 95 21.42 -39.12 -4.53
N THR A 96 20.11 -39.01 -4.82
CA THR A 96 19.22 -40.17 -4.91
C THR A 96 19.41 -41.01 -6.19
N GLY A 97 20.26 -40.55 -7.11
CA GLY A 97 20.46 -41.13 -8.43
C GLY A 97 19.38 -40.75 -9.45
N ALA A 98 18.45 -39.84 -9.12
CA ALA A 98 17.57 -39.28 -10.10
C ALA A 98 18.28 -38.23 -10.95
N GLN A 99 17.82 -38.05 -12.19
CA GLN A 99 18.37 -37.09 -13.15
C GLN A 99 17.45 -35.84 -13.19
N VAL A 100 18.07 -34.66 -13.18
CA VAL A 100 17.37 -33.40 -13.40
C VAL A 100 17.49 -33.02 -14.87
N PHE A 101 16.36 -32.72 -15.48
CA PHE A 101 16.28 -32.24 -16.86
C PHE A 101 15.85 -30.78 -16.86
N LYS A 102 16.39 -29.99 -17.76
CA LYS A 102 16.00 -28.59 -17.98
C LYS A 102 15.18 -28.46 -19.25
N LEU A 103 14.07 -27.77 -19.16
CA LEU A 103 13.23 -27.36 -20.28
C LEU A 103 13.81 -26.08 -20.92
N ASP A 104 13.53 -25.86 -22.18
CA ASP A 104 13.97 -24.67 -22.91
C ASP A 104 13.28 -23.38 -22.41
N ARG A 105 12.17 -23.50 -21.65
CA ARG A 105 11.40 -22.40 -21.05
C ARG A 105 10.61 -22.87 -19.84
N LYS A 106 10.24 -21.91 -18.98
CA LYS A 106 9.32 -22.19 -17.86
C LYS A 106 7.95 -22.61 -18.35
N ARG A 107 7.32 -23.52 -17.61
CA ARG A 107 5.98 -24.02 -17.83
C ARG A 107 5.23 -24.12 -16.51
N HIS A 108 3.92 -24.03 -16.60
CA HIS A 108 3.05 -24.24 -15.45
C HIS A 108 3.26 -25.66 -14.88
N LEU A 109 3.30 -25.80 -13.55
CA LEU A 109 3.55 -27.10 -12.89
C LEU A 109 2.62 -28.21 -13.39
N LYS A 110 1.35 -27.91 -13.68
CA LYS A 110 0.41 -28.88 -14.27
C LYS A 110 0.86 -29.37 -15.65
N GLU A 111 1.40 -28.52 -16.49
CA GLU A 111 1.93 -28.91 -17.81
C GLU A 111 3.17 -29.81 -17.65
N VAL A 112 4.06 -29.46 -16.69
CA VAL A 112 5.24 -30.29 -16.40
C VAL A 112 4.85 -31.62 -15.77
N GLN A 113 3.79 -31.66 -14.95
CA GLN A 113 3.20 -32.93 -14.44
C GLN A 113 2.66 -33.79 -15.58
N SER A 114 1.98 -33.18 -16.55
CA SER A 114 1.46 -33.92 -17.72
C SER A 114 2.60 -34.45 -18.58
N LEU A 115 3.66 -33.65 -18.79
CA LEU A 115 4.89 -34.10 -19.46
C LEU A 115 5.55 -35.29 -18.73
N ALA A 116 5.66 -35.19 -17.40
CA ALA A 116 6.19 -36.27 -16.56
C ALA A 116 5.39 -37.57 -16.70
N ALA A 117 4.07 -37.48 -16.67
CA ALA A 117 3.16 -38.61 -16.84
C ALA A 117 3.32 -39.23 -18.24
N GLU A 118 3.46 -38.44 -19.29
CA GLU A 118 3.72 -38.93 -20.66
C GLU A 118 5.06 -39.61 -20.78
N MET A 119 6.12 -39.11 -20.14
CA MET A 119 7.42 -39.73 -20.09
C MET A 119 7.37 -41.12 -19.44
N MET A 120 6.65 -41.24 -18.31
CA MET A 120 6.46 -42.51 -17.60
C MET A 120 5.65 -43.51 -18.45
N ALA A 121 4.66 -43.04 -19.18
CA ALA A 121 3.85 -43.88 -20.07
C ALA A 121 4.67 -44.44 -21.24
N ARG A 122 5.64 -43.68 -21.77
CA ARG A 122 6.49 -44.08 -22.89
C ARG A 122 7.70 -44.92 -22.49
N ASP A 123 8.17 -44.80 -21.26
CA ASP A 123 9.33 -45.54 -20.79
C ASP A 123 9.07 -46.22 -19.42
N PRO A 124 8.69 -47.49 -19.43
CA PRO A 124 8.46 -48.28 -18.20
C PRO A 124 9.73 -48.43 -17.31
N ALA A 125 10.92 -48.10 -17.81
CA ALA A 125 12.14 -48.06 -16.99
C ALA A 125 12.15 -46.84 -16.03
N ILE A 126 11.28 -45.84 -16.21
CA ILE A 126 11.13 -44.72 -15.28
C ILE A 126 10.40 -45.22 -14.02
N GLU A 127 11.00 -44.96 -12.86
CA GLU A 127 10.43 -45.26 -11.55
C GLU A 127 9.44 -44.17 -11.14
N TYR A 128 9.88 -42.90 -11.28
CA TYR A 128 9.04 -41.71 -11.13
C TYR A 128 9.60 -40.57 -11.99
N ALA A 129 8.68 -39.66 -12.36
CA ALA A 129 8.99 -38.37 -12.96
C ALA A 129 8.08 -37.31 -12.34
N GLU A 130 8.65 -36.15 -12.02
CA GLU A 130 7.93 -35.07 -11.33
C GLU A 130 8.55 -33.70 -11.61
N PRO A 131 7.77 -32.61 -11.53
CA PRO A 131 8.32 -31.26 -11.63
C PRO A 131 9.35 -30.99 -10.52
N ASP A 132 10.50 -30.45 -10.87
CA ASP A 132 11.45 -29.88 -9.91
C ASP A 132 10.93 -28.51 -9.48
N ARG A 133 10.31 -28.46 -8.32
CA ARG A 133 9.61 -27.28 -7.80
C ARG A 133 10.57 -26.34 -7.11
N ILE A 134 10.37 -25.05 -7.29
CA ILE A 134 11.04 -24.06 -6.48
C ILE A 134 10.37 -24.07 -5.10
N MET A 135 11.12 -24.47 -4.09
CA MET A 135 10.70 -24.44 -2.69
C MET A 135 11.14 -23.10 -2.10
N THR A 136 10.21 -22.39 -1.49
CA THR A 136 10.48 -21.16 -0.73
C THR A 136 10.25 -21.45 0.75
N HIS A 137 10.96 -20.76 1.63
CA HIS A 137 10.62 -20.78 3.04
C HIS A 137 9.29 -20.04 3.21
N MET A 138 8.36 -20.63 3.91
CA MET A 138 7.08 -20.02 4.22
C MET A 138 7.21 -19.32 5.57
N ALA A 139 7.38 -17.99 5.54
CA ALA A 139 7.28 -17.18 6.74
C ALA A 139 5.80 -16.96 7.10
N THR A 140 5.14 -17.97 7.64
CA THR A 140 3.86 -17.77 8.32
C THR A 140 4.18 -17.21 9.70
N PRO A 141 3.62 -16.07 10.08
CA PRO A 141 3.77 -15.54 11.44
C PRO A 141 3.38 -16.56 12.51
N THR A 142 4.16 -16.59 13.60
CA THR A 142 3.91 -17.48 14.74
C THR A 142 3.03 -16.82 15.81
N ASP A 143 2.56 -15.62 15.54
CA ASP A 143 1.74 -14.83 16.44
C ASP A 143 0.38 -15.50 16.62
N PRO A 144 -0.10 -15.73 17.85
CA PRO A 144 -1.27 -16.57 18.14
C PRO A 144 -2.55 -16.11 17.47
N ARG A 145 -2.69 -14.82 17.19
CA ARG A 145 -3.89 -14.25 16.56
C ARG A 145 -3.72 -13.96 15.07
N TYR A 146 -2.61 -14.39 14.45
CA TYR A 146 -2.43 -14.22 13.01
C TYR A 146 -3.55 -14.89 12.19
N THR A 147 -4.06 -16.02 12.64
CA THR A 147 -5.17 -16.70 11.96
C THR A 147 -6.48 -15.91 11.97
N ASP A 148 -6.63 -14.94 12.87
CA ASP A 148 -7.77 -14.03 12.91
C ASP A 148 -7.62 -12.86 11.93
N GLN A 149 -6.40 -12.65 11.38
CA GLN A 149 -6.05 -11.56 10.48
C GLN A 149 -6.27 -11.95 9.00
N TRP A 150 -7.50 -12.33 8.65
CA TRP A 150 -7.91 -12.70 7.28
C TRP A 150 -7.43 -11.70 6.22
N HIS A 151 -7.38 -10.42 6.58
CA HIS A 151 -7.02 -9.30 5.73
C HIS A 151 -5.57 -9.35 5.21
N TYR A 152 -4.71 -10.21 5.72
CA TYR A 152 -3.35 -10.40 5.24
C TYR A 152 -3.21 -11.50 4.20
N TYR A 153 -3.94 -12.62 4.35
CA TYR A 153 -3.63 -13.82 3.56
C TYR A 153 -4.78 -14.28 2.64
N GLU A 154 -6.03 -13.88 2.90
CA GLU A 154 -7.14 -14.35 2.06
C GLU A 154 -7.07 -13.80 0.64
N THR A 155 -7.36 -14.67 -0.34
CA THR A 155 -7.24 -14.34 -1.75
C THR A 155 -8.34 -13.43 -2.25
N ALA A 156 -9.53 -13.47 -1.66
CA ALA A 156 -10.65 -12.62 -2.03
C ALA A 156 -10.46 -11.19 -1.54
N GLY A 157 -10.56 -10.95 -0.24
CA GLY A 157 -10.49 -9.61 0.35
C GLY A 157 -9.14 -9.23 0.93
N GLY A 158 -8.20 -10.17 1.16
CA GLY A 158 -6.92 -9.91 1.80
C GLY A 158 -5.86 -9.30 0.90
N LEU A 159 -4.73 -8.89 1.47
CA LEU A 159 -3.59 -8.25 0.79
C LEU A 159 -2.68 -9.21 0.00
N ARG A 160 -2.81 -10.52 0.17
CA ARG A 160 -1.83 -11.53 -0.30
C ARG A 160 -0.41 -11.26 0.22
N LEU A 161 -0.32 -10.95 1.50
CA LEU A 161 0.90 -10.46 2.16
C LEU A 161 1.98 -11.54 2.40
N PRO A 162 1.67 -12.82 2.71
CA PRO A 162 2.68 -13.79 3.12
C PRO A 162 3.87 -13.93 2.15
N THR A 163 3.62 -13.99 0.84
CA THR A 163 4.69 -14.07 -0.16
C THR A 163 5.44 -12.74 -0.40
N ALA A 164 4.88 -11.61 0.02
CA ALA A 164 5.60 -10.33 0.04
C ALA A 164 6.66 -10.31 1.13
N TRP A 165 6.39 -10.93 2.28
CA TRP A 165 7.32 -11.01 3.40
C TRP A 165 8.58 -11.84 3.10
N ASP A 166 8.54 -12.76 2.15
CA ASP A 166 9.73 -13.46 1.65
C ASP A 166 10.77 -12.50 1.03
N LYS A 167 10.34 -11.31 0.61
CA LYS A 167 11.18 -10.31 -0.05
C LYS A 167 11.44 -9.09 0.80
N SER A 168 10.44 -8.65 1.56
CA SER A 168 10.53 -7.42 2.34
C SER A 168 9.67 -7.49 3.60
N THR A 169 10.21 -6.96 4.67
CA THR A 169 9.54 -6.82 5.97
C THR A 169 9.43 -5.35 6.41
N GLY A 170 9.85 -4.41 5.55
CA GLY A 170 9.81 -2.98 5.83
C GLY A 170 11.03 -2.43 6.57
N SER A 171 12.09 -3.22 6.74
CA SER A 171 13.28 -2.81 7.50
C SER A 171 13.92 -1.52 6.94
N GLY A 172 14.28 -0.61 7.85
CA GLY A 172 14.90 0.68 7.52
C GLY A 172 13.93 1.78 7.07
N VAL A 173 12.63 1.49 6.99
CA VAL A 173 11.61 2.48 6.63
C VAL A 173 10.90 3.00 7.87
N VAL A 174 10.62 4.30 7.89
CA VAL A 174 9.83 4.99 8.92
C VAL A 174 8.48 5.36 8.33
N VAL A 175 7.42 5.01 9.04
CA VAL A 175 6.02 5.38 8.74
C VAL A 175 5.53 6.33 9.84
N ALA A 176 5.04 7.52 9.50
CA ALA A 176 4.35 8.36 10.45
C ALA A 176 2.87 7.98 10.48
N VAL A 177 2.36 7.70 11.67
CA VAL A 177 0.93 7.51 11.94
C VAL A 177 0.40 8.81 12.53
N ILE A 178 -0.25 9.62 11.68
CA ILE A 178 -0.83 10.93 12.01
C ILE A 178 -2.28 10.67 12.42
N ASP A 179 -2.54 10.63 13.75
CA ASP A 179 -3.76 10.05 14.31
C ASP A 179 -4.04 10.53 15.75
N THR A 180 -4.70 9.74 16.59
CA THR A 180 -4.97 10.05 18.02
C THR A 180 -3.74 9.90 18.94
N GLY A 181 -2.57 9.54 18.39
CA GLY A 181 -1.39 9.17 19.17
C GLY A 181 -1.26 7.66 19.35
N TYR A 182 -0.63 7.23 20.43
CA TYR A 182 -0.40 5.80 20.69
C TYR A 182 -0.57 5.45 22.16
N ARG A 183 -0.79 4.17 22.44
CA ARG A 183 -0.57 3.59 23.77
C ARG A 183 0.66 2.68 23.75
N PRO A 184 1.49 2.71 24.80
CA PRO A 184 2.44 1.63 25.03
C PRO A 184 1.70 0.30 24.95
N HIS A 185 2.24 -0.63 24.16
CA HIS A 185 1.63 -1.94 23.94
C HIS A 185 2.73 -2.98 23.73
N ALA A 186 2.59 -4.18 24.31
CA ALA A 186 3.60 -5.24 24.21
C ALA A 186 3.97 -5.57 22.77
N ASP A 187 2.96 -5.60 21.89
CA ASP A 187 3.12 -5.89 20.46
C ASP A 187 3.63 -4.70 19.63
N LEU A 188 3.76 -3.52 20.22
CA LEU A 188 4.39 -2.33 19.63
C LEU A 188 5.76 -2.01 20.26
N SER A 189 6.21 -2.83 21.23
CA SER A 189 7.47 -2.61 21.91
C SER A 189 8.65 -2.62 20.96
N GLY A 190 9.43 -1.53 20.95
CA GLY A 190 10.56 -1.35 20.04
C GLY A 190 10.20 -1.01 18.58
N GLN A 191 8.91 -0.88 18.27
CA GLN A 191 8.45 -0.45 16.94
C GLN A 191 8.25 1.07 16.87
N LEU A 192 7.95 1.70 18.00
CA LEU A 192 7.66 3.12 18.08
C LEU A 192 8.94 3.95 18.26
N LEU A 193 9.06 5.02 17.53
CA LEU A 193 10.09 6.06 17.66
C LEU A 193 9.50 7.28 18.39
N ALA A 194 10.35 8.22 18.79
CA ALA A 194 9.90 9.47 19.36
C ALA A 194 8.97 10.22 18.39
N GLY A 195 7.79 10.54 18.86
CA GLY A 195 6.74 11.26 18.13
C GLY A 195 6.57 12.68 18.63
N TYR A 196 5.42 13.29 18.34
CA TYR A 196 5.07 14.64 18.77
C TYR A 196 3.55 14.82 18.83
N ASP A 197 3.06 15.58 19.81
CA ASP A 197 1.66 16.03 19.87
C ASP A 197 1.52 17.42 19.25
N PHE A 198 0.73 17.50 18.19
CA PHE A 198 0.44 18.73 17.48
C PHE A 198 -0.86 19.37 17.92
N ILE A 199 -1.64 18.78 18.82
CA ILE A 199 -2.91 19.36 19.28
C ILE A 199 -2.63 20.67 20.01
N SER A 200 -3.04 21.77 19.42
CA SER A 200 -2.80 23.11 19.98
C SER A 200 -3.73 23.48 21.14
N THR A 201 -4.85 22.77 21.29
CA THR A 201 -5.91 23.09 22.26
C THR A 201 -6.02 22.02 23.35
N ALA A 202 -5.65 22.34 24.58
CA ALA A 202 -5.69 21.40 25.72
C ALA A 202 -7.04 20.70 25.93
N ALA A 203 -8.16 21.36 25.62
CA ALA A 203 -9.50 20.75 25.73
C ALA A 203 -9.70 19.59 24.71
N ILE A 204 -9.09 19.68 23.54
CA ILE A 204 -9.08 18.61 22.53
C ILE A 204 -8.03 17.57 22.91
N GLY A 205 -6.83 18.03 23.33
CA GLY A 205 -5.72 17.17 23.75
C GLY A 205 -6.11 16.23 24.89
N ASN A 206 -6.88 16.70 25.87
CA ASN A 206 -7.30 15.92 27.04
C ASN A 206 -6.13 15.41 27.91
N ASP A 207 -4.95 16.02 27.78
CA ASP A 207 -3.71 15.74 28.53
C ASP A 207 -3.30 16.90 29.46
N GLY A 208 -4.01 18.02 29.37
CA GLY A 208 -3.85 19.19 30.22
C GLY A 208 -2.95 20.28 29.65
N ASN A 209 -2.36 20.08 28.47
CA ASN A 209 -1.52 21.07 27.79
C ASN A 209 -1.86 21.20 26.30
N GLY A 210 -1.02 21.93 25.55
CA GLY A 210 -1.07 21.99 24.09
C GLY A 210 0.05 21.15 23.48
N ARG A 211 0.61 21.63 22.37
CA ARG A 211 1.68 20.92 21.62
C ARG A 211 2.90 20.60 22.49
N ASP A 212 3.33 19.33 22.45
CA ASP A 212 4.54 18.88 23.15
C ASP A 212 5.17 17.62 22.52
N SER A 213 6.20 17.07 23.16
CA SER A 213 6.93 15.89 22.68
C SER A 213 6.32 14.55 23.12
N ASP A 214 5.19 14.52 23.82
CA ASP A 214 4.49 13.31 24.23
C ASP A 214 3.31 13.00 23.32
N ALA A 215 3.50 12.13 22.34
CA ALA A 215 2.45 11.69 21.43
C ALA A 215 1.55 10.58 22.01
N SER A 216 1.59 10.34 23.32
CA SER A 216 0.73 9.35 23.98
C SER A 216 -0.74 9.75 23.89
N ASP A 217 -1.61 8.79 23.66
CA ASP A 217 -3.06 8.97 23.63
C ASP A 217 -3.64 8.91 25.06
N PRO A 218 -4.14 9.99 25.65
CA PRO A 218 -4.74 10.00 26.98
C PRO A 218 -6.17 9.46 27.00
N GLY A 219 -6.76 9.25 25.81
CA GLY A 219 -8.14 8.90 25.56
C GLY A 219 -8.94 10.06 24.97
N ASP A 220 -9.79 9.74 24.03
CA ASP A 220 -10.64 10.67 23.27
C ASP A 220 -12.14 10.50 23.58
N ALA A 221 -12.47 9.88 24.72
CA ALA A 221 -13.84 9.67 25.16
C ALA A 221 -14.61 11.00 25.30
N VAL A 222 -15.85 11.02 24.82
CA VAL A 222 -16.75 12.19 24.85
C VAL A 222 -18.13 11.80 25.36
N VAL A 223 -18.79 12.75 26.03
CA VAL A 223 -20.19 12.60 26.43
C VAL A 223 -21.14 13.17 25.36
N ALA A 224 -22.39 12.77 25.41
CA ALA A 224 -23.42 13.24 24.48
C ALA A 224 -23.49 14.77 24.45
N GLY A 225 -23.40 15.34 23.23
CA GLY A 225 -23.45 16.79 23.00
C GLY A 225 -22.14 17.55 23.24
N GLU A 226 -21.06 16.91 23.71
CA GLU A 226 -19.81 17.59 24.08
C GLU A 226 -19.13 18.28 22.89
N CYS A 227 -19.28 17.74 21.68
CA CYS A 227 -18.64 18.27 20.47
C CYS A 227 -19.47 19.39 19.77
N GLY A 228 -20.52 19.86 20.39
CA GLY A 228 -21.40 20.89 19.84
C GLY A 228 -22.46 20.35 18.87
N SER A 229 -23.44 21.18 18.56
CA SER A 229 -24.56 20.81 17.67
C SER A 229 -25.27 19.50 18.05
N GLY A 230 -25.26 19.11 19.33
CA GLY A 230 -25.85 17.89 19.83
C GLY A 230 -25.04 16.59 19.49
N GLN A 231 -23.80 16.73 19.05
CA GLN A 231 -22.93 15.61 18.73
C GLN A 231 -21.89 15.36 19.85
N PRO A 232 -21.51 14.07 20.08
CA PRO A 232 -22.23 12.88 19.61
C PRO A 232 -23.60 12.75 20.26
N THR A 233 -24.51 11.99 19.69
CA THR A 233 -25.87 11.79 20.24
C THR A 233 -25.92 10.90 21.49
N ARG A 234 -24.81 10.27 21.85
CA ARG A 234 -24.61 9.41 23.02
C ARG A 234 -23.16 9.44 23.45
N ASP A 235 -22.88 9.05 24.69
CA ASP A 235 -21.52 8.89 25.18
C ASP A 235 -20.73 7.92 24.31
N GLN A 236 -19.48 8.25 24.01
CA GLN A 236 -18.54 7.42 23.29
C GLN A 236 -17.29 7.19 24.14
N GLY A 237 -16.87 5.96 24.25
CA GLY A 237 -15.59 5.62 24.90
C GLY A 237 -14.40 5.98 24.04
N SER A 238 -13.21 5.95 24.66
CA SER A 238 -11.95 6.18 23.95
C SER A 238 -11.74 5.18 22.82
N SER A 239 -11.33 5.69 21.68
CA SER A 239 -11.21 4.92 20.44
C SER A 239 -9.89 4.16 20.35
N TRP A 240 -8.81 4.70 20.94
CA TRP A 240 -7.42 4.18 20.81
C TRP A 240 -7.03 3.97 19.35
N HIS A 241 -7.57 4.81 18.48
CA HIS A 241 -7.55 4.63 17.04
C HIS A 241 -6.13 4.59 16.48
N GLY A 242 -5.26 5.52 16.88
CA GLY A 242 -3.86 5.54 16.44
C GLY A 242 -3.07 4.30 16.88
N THR A 243 -3.39 3.71 18.05
CA THR A 243 -2.81 2.44 18.50
C THR A 243 -3.19 1.28 17.58
N HIS A 244 -4.47 1.23 17.15
CA HIS A 244 -4.95 0.22 16.22
C HIS A 244 -4.30 0.36 14.84
N VAL A 245 -4.20 1.57 14.33
CA VAL A 245 -3.57 1.91 13.04
C VAL A 245 -2.08 1.55 13.07
N ALA A 246 -1.35 1.93 14.14
CA ALA A 246 0.07 1.62 14.31
C ALA A 246 0.34 0.10 14.33
N GLY A 247 -0.53 -0.67 14.99
CA GLY A 247 -0.45 -2.14 15.00
C GLY A 247 -0.64 -2.75 13.62
N THR A 248 -1.59 -2.24 12.83
CA THR A 248 -1.78 -2.69 11.44
C THR A 248 -0.53 -2.42 10.60
N VAL A 249 0.10 -1.24 10.75
CA VAL A 249 1.36 -0.94 10.04
C VAL A 249 2.49 -1.87 10.47
N ALA A 250 2.77 -1.98 11.78
CA ALA A 250 4.05 -2.52 12.24
C ALA A 250 4.01 -3.26 13.60
N ALA A 251 2.91 -3.93 13.95
CA ALA A 251 2.93 -4.81 15.12
C ALA A 251 4.09 -5.81 15.01
N ARG A 252 4.75 -6.08 16.17
CA ARG A 252 5.84 -7.05 16.24
C ARG A 252 5.35 -8.42 15.81
N THR A 253 6.00 -8.96 14.80
CA THR A 253 5.64 -10.25 14.24
C THR A 253 6.66 -11.31 14.65
N ASN A 254 6.23 -12.55 14.81
CA ASN A 254 7.04 -13.69 15.28
C ASN A 254 7.58 -13.52 16.70
N ASN A 255 6.85 -12.84 17.57
CA ASN A 255 7.19 -12.65 18.96
C ASN A 255 6.46 -13.62 19.93
N GLY A 256 5.58 -14.49 19.37
CA GLY A 256 4.79 -15.45 20.14
C GLY A 256 3.61 -14.83 20.88
N ALA A 257 3.25 -13.58 20.58
CA ALA A 257 2.16 -12.84 21.19
C ALA A 257 1.32 -12.11 20.12
N GLY A 258 0.07 -11.87 20.39
CA GLY A 258 -0.83 -10.99 19.66
C GLY A 258 -0.94 -11.21 18.17
N VAL A 259 -0.64 -10.16 17.40
CA VAL A 259 -0.94 -10.00 15.97
C VAL A 259 0.31 -9.66 15.15
N ALA A 260 0.24 -9.85 13.83
CA ALA A 260 1.27 -9.40 12.90
C ALA A 260 0.98 -7.99 12.37
N GLY A 261 2.03 -7.24 12.01
CA GLY A 261 1.95 -5.98 11.26
C GLY A 261 2.31 -6.16 9.80
N VAL A 262 1.78 -5.32 8.90
CA VAL A 262 2.05 -5.40 7.45
C VAL A 262 3.55 -5.25 7.15
N ALA A 263 4.19 -4.26 7.74
CA ALA A 263 5.62 -3.96 7.61
C ALA A 263 6.31 -4.08 8.98
N TYR A 264 6.32 -5.28 9.53
CA TYR A 264 6.66 -5.55 10.93
C TYR A 264 8.10 -5.21 11.34
N ASN A 265 9.00 -4.94 10.42
CA ASN A 265 10.34 -4.42 10.68
C ASN A 265 10.51 -2.93 10.32
N ALA A 266 9.44 -2.27 9.85
CA ALA A 266 9.40 -0.81 9.77
C ALA A 266 9.30 -0.20 11.17
N LYS A 267 9.58 1.09 11.27
CA LYS A 267 9.37 1.86 12.50
C LYS A 267 8.23 2.84 12.33
N VAL A 268 7.51 3.11 13.41
CA VAL A 268 6.39 4.05 13.44
C VAL A 268 6.79 5.28 14.26
N VAL A 269 6.60 6.46 13.68
CA VAL A 269 6.58 7.74 14.42
C VAL A 269 5.12 8.07 14.69
N PRO A 270 4.65 7.98 15.93
CA PRO A 270 3.30 8.41 16.29
C PRO A 270 3.25 9.94 16.29
N VAL A 271 2.23 10.49 15.62
CA VAL A 271 2.03 11.95 15.52
C VAL A 271 0.58 12.24 15.89
N ARG A 272 0.41 12.85 17.04
CA ARG A 272 -0.91 13.08 17.59
C ARG A 272 -1.50 14.37 17.05
N VAL A 273 -2.67 14.30 16.43
CA VAL A 273 -3.41 15.43 15.84
C VAL A 273 -4.89 15.36 16.17
N LEU A 274 -5.39 14.20 16.63
CA LEU A 274 -6.78 13.97 16.97
C LEU A 274 -6.92 13.72 18.48
N GLY A 275 -7.93 14.28 19.06
CA GLY A 275 -8.33 14.07 20.44
C GLY A 275 -9.85 14.12 20.56
N LYS A 276 -10.37 14.63 21.68
CA LYS A 276 -11.80 14.80 21.88
C LYS A 276 -12.40 15.65 20.76
N CYS A 277 -13.44 15.12 20.12
CA CYS A 277 -14.14 15.80 19.02
C CYS A 277 -13.33 15.99 17.72
N GLY A 278 -12.16 15.36 17.55
CA GLY A 278 -11.34 15.42 16.33
C GLY A 278 -10.09 16.29 16.45
N GLY A 279 -9.71 16.99 15.38
CA GLY A 279 -8.51 17.83 15.34
C GLY A 279 -8.61 18.95 14.30
N TYR A 280 -7.79 19.99 14.45
CA TYR A 280 -7.79 21.12 13.53
C TYR A 280 -6.92 20.87 12.29
N THR A 281 -7.37 21.37 11.14
CA THR A 281 -6.62 21.32 9.86
C THR A 281 -5.22 21.92 10.00
N SER A 282 -5.06 23.01 10.76
CA SER A 282 -3.73 23.64 10.98
C SER A 282 -2.75 22.73 11.72
N ASP A 283 -3.23 22.01 12.74
CA ASP A 283 -2.42 21.04 13.49
C ASP A 283 -2.03 19.84 12.61
N ILE A 284 -2.97 19.36 11.79
CA ILE A 284 -2.74 18.28 10.82
C ILE A 284 -1.73 18.71 9.75
N ALA A 285 -1.81 19.93 9.21
CA ALA A 285 -0.88 20.44 8.20
C ALA A 285 0.56 20.57 8.75
N ASP A 286 0.71 21.05 9.98
CA ASP A 286 2.00 21.09 10.67
C ASP A 286 2.54 19.68 10.91
N ALA A 287 1.70 18.73 11.32
CA ALA A 287 2.07 17.34 11.52
C ALA A 287 2.54 16.67 10.22
N ILE A 288 1.87 16.89 9.09
CA ILE A 288 2.29 16.42 7.76
C ILE A 288 3.68 16.98 7.39
N THR A 289 3.85 18.28 7.61
CA THR A 289 5.11 18.97 7.34
C THR A 289 6.25 18.41 8.19
N TRP A 290 6.08 18.32 9.50
CA TRP A 290 7.07 17.82 10.44
C TRP A 290 7.41 16.34 10.21
N SER A 291 6.40 15.50 10.02
CA SER A 291 6.56 14.05 9.81
C SER A 291 7.47 13.74 8.62
N SER A 292 7.37 14.52 7.55
CA SER A 292 8.19 14.39 6.33
C SER A 292 9.56 15.08 6.44
N GLY A 293 9.89 15.70 7.58
CA GLY A 293 11.16 16.36 7.85
C GLY A 293 11.22 17.84 7.48
N GLY A 294 10.06 18.48 7.27
CA GLY A 294 9.94 19.94 7.18
C GLY A 294 10.00 20.60 8.55
N SER A 295 10.30 21.90 8.58
CA SER A 295 10.38 22.68 9.82
C SER A 295 9.00 23.24 10.17
N VAL A 296 8.65 23.21 11.45
CA VAL A 296 7.48 23.84 12.03
C VAL A 296 7.93 24.78 13.13
N SER A 297 7.42 26.02 13.11
CA SER A 297 7.83 27.05 14.08
C SER A 297 7.48 26.61 15.52
N GLY A 298 8.45 26.75 16.43
CA GLY A 298 8.27 26.35 17.84
C GLY A 298 8.29 24.86 18.11
N VAL A 299 8.49 24.01 17.10
CA VAL A 299 8.55 22.55 17.23
C VAL A 299 9.98 22.05 16.93
N PRO A 300 10.56 21.16 17.76
CA PRO A 300 11.86 20.58 17.47
C PRO A 300 11.86 19.83 16.14
N ALA A 301 13.00 19.84 15.42
CA ALA A 301 13.14 19.11 14.18
C ALA A 301 12.89 17.60 14.38
N ASN A 302 12.20 16.98 13.44
CA ASN A 302 11.98 15.54 13.47
C ASN A 302 13.28 14.77 13.16
N ALA A 303 13.83 14.08 14.15
CA ALA A 303 14.99 13.21 13.96
C ALA A 303 14.65 11.93 13.16
N ASN A 304 13.37 11.57 13.08
CA ASN A 304 12.87 10.32 12.52
C ASN A 304 11.99 10.57 11.28
N LYS A 305 12.54 11.21 10.27
CA LYS A 305 11.79 11.56 9.02
C LYS A 305 11.11 10.35 8.42
N ALA A 306 9.80 10.44 8.20
CA ALA A 306 9.01 9.37 7.60
C ALA A 306 9.03 9.44 6.07
N ARG A 307 9.12 8.28 5.44
CA ARG A 307 8.97 8.12 3.99
C ARG A 307 7.53 7.77 3.60
N VAL A 308 6.72 7.39 4.56
CA VAL A 308 5.28 7.12 4.38
C VAL A 308 4.52 7.83 5.48
N LEU A 309 3.50 8.59 5.12
CA LEU A 309 2.58 9.26 6.03
C LEU A 309 1.22 8.56 5.91
N ASN A 310 0.73 8.02 7.02
CA ASN A 310 -0.59 7.41 7.13
C ASN A 310 -1.54 8.40 7.79
N LEU A 311 -2.57 8.82 7.06
CA LEU A 311 -3.65 9.68 7.52
C LEU A 311 -4.96 8.89 7.53
N SER A 312 -5.22 8.17 8.62
CA SER A 312 -6.49 7.47 8.83
C SER A 312 -7.55 8.41 9.39
N LEU A 313 -7.68 9.58 8.77
CA LEU A 313 -8.53 10.69 9.20
C LEU A 313 -9.12 11.43 7.99
N GLY A 314 -10.13 12.25 8.25
CA GLY A 314 -10.72 13.12 7.24
C GLY A 314 -11.96 13.85 7.77
N GLY A 315 -12.43 14.78 6.96
CA GLY A 315 -13.64 15.55 7.21
C GLY A 315 -14.34 15.95 5.91
N GLY A 316 -15.59 16.42 6.00
CA GLY A 316 -16.33 16.88 4.83
C GLY A 316 -15.79 18.22 4.31
N GLY A 317 -15.76 18.37 2.98
CA GLY A 317 -15.37 19.60 2.30
C GLY A 317 -14.40 19.37 1.14
N ALA A 318 -14.13 20.44 0.40
CA ALA A 318 -13.10 20.47 -0.63
C ALA A 318 -11.71 20.47 0.02
N CYS A 319 -10.70 20.01 -0.71
CA CYS A 319 -9.31 20.18 -0.30
C CYS A 319 -8.97 21.67 -0.14
N ASP A 320 -8.58 22.07 1.04
CA ASP A 320 -8.16 23.45 1.31
C ASP A 320 -6.68 23.66 0.95
N ALA A 321 -6.29 24.91 0.72
CA ALA A 321 -4.94 25.26 0.31
C ALA A 321 -3.89 24.91 1.38
N THR A 322 -4.21 25.01 2.66
CA THR A 322 -3.31 24.69 3.76
C THR A 322 -2.93 23.22 3.73
N THR A 323 -3.92 22.34 3.64
CA THR A 323 -3.73 20.88 3.53
C THR A 323 -2.99 20.52 2.26
N GLN A 324 -3.38 21.09 1.10
CA GLN A 324 -2.72 20.82 -0.17
C GLN A 324 -1.24 21.22 -0.15
N ASN A 325 -0.90 22.38 0.42
CA ASN A 325 0.48 22.84 0.51
C ASN A 325 1.32 21.94 1.43
N ALA A 326 0.77 21.48 2.55
CA ALA A 326 1.44 20.54 3.43
C ALA A 326 1.74 19.22 2.72
N ILE A 327 0.77 18.67 1.95
CA ILE A 327 0.93 17.46 1.14
C ILE A 327 1.99 17.67 0.06
N ASN A 328 1.94 18.77 -0.70
CA ASN A 328 2.93 19.10 -1.72
C ASN A 328 4.34 19.16 -1.12
N GLY A 329 4.49 19.82 0.02
CA GLY A 329 5.75 19.90 0.75
C GLY A 329 6.25 18.52 1.22
N ALA A 330 5.38 17.66 1.73
CA ALA A 330 5.75 16.29 2.11
C ALA A 330 6.22 15.46 0.90
N ARG A 331 5.50 15.54 -0.23
CA ARG A 331 5.87 14.86 -1.47
C ARG A 331 7.20 15.37 -2.03
N SER A 332 7.46 16.66 -2.01
CA SER A 332 8.76 17.24 -2.45
C SER A 332 9.93 16.71 -1.62
N ARG A 333 9.70 16.42 -0.33
CA ARG A 333 10.69 15.78 0.54
C ARG A 333 10.75 14.25 0.36
N GLY A 334 9.96 13.67 -0.57
CA GLY A 334 9.97 12.27 -0.94
C GLY A 334 9.04 11.38 -0.09
N ALA A 335 8.13 11.94 0.69
CA ALA A 335 7.18 11.18 1.47
C ALA A 335 5.92 10.82 0.67
N VAL A 336 5.51 9.57 0.75
CA VAL A 336 4.21 9.07 0.24
C VAL A 336 3.13 9.44 1.24
N VAL A 337 2.01 9.99 0.78
CA VAL A 337 0.87 10.37 1.64
C VAL A 337 -0.30 9.46 1.32
N VAL A 338 -0.68 8.62 2.29
CA VAL A 338 -1.77 7.63 2.17
C VAL A 338 -2.94 8.07 3.05
N VAL A 339 -4.13 8.20 2.48
CA VAL A 339 -5.27 8.85 3.11
C VAL A 339 -6.53 7.98 3.03
N ALA A 340 -7.28 7.91 4.12
CA ALA A 340 -8.58 7.24 4.17
C ALA A 340 -9.63 8.00 3.34
N ALA A 341 -10.37 7.28 2.48
CA ALA A 341 -11.40 7.90 1.63
C ALA A 341 -12.61 8.45 2.42
N GLY A 342 -12.81 8.00 3.66
CA GLY A 342 -13.94 8.36 4.52
C GLY A 342 -15.03 7.29 4.61
N ASN A 343 -15.94 7.44 5.58
CA ASN A 343 -16.85 6.37 6.01
C ASN A 343 -18.36 6.76 5.91
N ASP A 344 -18.71 7.69 5.04
CA ASP A 344 -20.07 8.26 4.93
C ASP A 344 -20.87 7.70 3.76
N ALA A 345 -20.30 6.73 3.00
CA ALA A 345 -20.86 6.16 1.78
C ALA A 345 -21.19 7.22 0.71
N VAL A 346 -20.39 8.30 0.63
CA VAL A 346 -20.54 9.40 -0.32
C VAL A 346 -19.38 9.46 -1.32
N ASN A 347 -19.51 10.35 -2.31
CA ASN A 347 -18.43 10.61 -3.26
C ASN A 347 -17.24 11.29 -2.55
N VAL A 348 -16.05 10.74 -2.71
CA VAL A 348 -14.81 11.23 -2.09
C VAL A 348 -14.42 12.65 -2.50
N SER A 349 -14.98 13.18 -3.58
CA SER A 349 -14.76 14.58 -4.01
C SER A 349 -15.11 15.62 -2.94
N ASN A 350 -15.87 15.23 -1.91
CA ASN A 350 -16.24 16.07 -0.78
C ASN A 350 -15.63 15.55 0.55
N ALA A 351 -14.53 14.86 0.51
CA ALA A 351 -13.86 14.29 1.69
C ALA A 351 -12.37 14.71 1.72
N SER A 352 -12.03 15.74 2.49
CA SER A 352 -10.66 16.20 2.69
C SER A 352 -9.99 15.38 3.81
N PRO A 353 -8.68 15.01 3.68
CA PRO A 353 -7.73 15.30 2.61
C PRO A 353 -7.71 14.27 1.47
N ALA A 354 -8.61 13.29 1.42
CA ALA A 354 -8.63 12.26 0.36
C ALA A 354 -8.88 12.83 -1.05
N ASN A 355 -9.50 14.01 -1.16
CA ASN A 355 -9.73 14.72 -2.42
C ASN A 355 -8.60 15.70 -2.79
N CYS A 356 -7.51 15.75 -2.02
CA CYS A 356 -6.33 16.55 -2.35
C CYS A 356 -5.50 15.87 -3.44
N SER A 357 -4.78 16.66 -4.22
CA SER A 357 -3.87 16.14 -5.23
C SER A 357 -2.64 15.50 -4.60
N GLY A 358 -2.16 14.41 -5.19
CA GLY A 358 -0.90 13.78 -4.80
C GLY A 358 -0.99 12.91 -3.54
N VAL A 359 -2.19 12.57 -3.07
CA VAL A 359 -2.40 11.55 -2.05
C VAL A 359 -2.73 10.21 -2.70
N ILE A 360 -2.53 9.12 -1.98
CA ILE A 360 -3.10 7.82 -2.33
C ILE A 360 -4.37 7.65 -1.50
N ALA A 361 -5.52 7.91 -2.12
CA ALA A 361 -6.82 7.80 -1.47
C ALA A 361 -7.28 6.32 -1.45
N VAL A 362 -7.59 5.80 -0.26
CA VAL A 362 -7.85 4.37 -0.03
C VAL A 362 -9.30 4.13 0.36
N ALA A 363 -10.01 3.37 -0.48
CA ALA A 363 -11.34 2.85 -0.14
C ALA A 363 -11.24 1.54 0.69
N ALA A 364 -12.30 1.24 1.43
CA ALA A 364 -12.39 0.02 2.23
C ALA A 364 -13.13 -1.09 1.49
N THR A 365 -12.57 -2.31 1.53
CA THR A 365 -13.26 -3.54 1.12
C THR A 365 -13.55 -4.43 2.32
N GLY A 366 -14.66 -5.16 2.23
CA GLY A 366 -14.97 -6.25 3.15
C GLY A 366 -14.19 -7.54 2.79
N ARG A 367 -14.39 -8.60 3.59
CA ARG A 367 -13.71 -9.89 3.44
C ARG A 367 -13.98 -10.56 2.08
N THR A 368 -15.12 -10.30 1.45
CA THR A 368 -15.45 -10.80 0.11
C THR A 368 -14.76 -10.03 -1.02
N GLY A 369 -14.07 -8.92 -0.71
CA GLY A 369 -13.41 -8.05 -1.67
C GLY A 369 -14.33 -7.07 -2.40
N GLY A 370 -15.59 -6.95 -1.99
CA GLY A 370 -16.51 -5.89 -2.40
C GLY A 370 -16.33 -4.63 -1.56
N ARG A 371 -16.91 -3.49 -2.01
CA ARG A 371 -16.90 -2.24 -1.26
C ARG A 371 -17.61 -2.41 0.08
N ALA A 372 -16.97 -2.04 1.18
CA ALA A 372 -17.63 -1.94 2.47
C ALA A 372 -18.74 -0.88 2.40
N SER A 373 -19.89 -1.15 3.03
CA SER A 373 -21.11 -0.33 2.88
C SER A 373 -20.92 1.13 3.27
N TYR A 374 -20.05 1.40 4.22
CA TYR A 374 -19.71 2.73 4.72
C TYR A 374 -18.67 3.46 3.85
N SER A 375 -17.86 2.73 3.06
CA SER A 375 -16.73 3.33 2.35
C SER A 375 -17.17 4.41 1.36
N ASN A 376 -16.54 5.57 1.43
CA ASN A 376 -16.61 6.57 0.37
C ASN A 376 -16.04 6.01 -0.93
N TYR A 377 -16.44 6.58 -2.06
CA TYR A 377 -16.14 6.10 -3.40
C TYR A 377 -16.03 7.28 -4.39
N GLY A 378 -15.55 7.01 -5.58
CA GLY A 378 -15.50 8.02 -6.66
C GLY A 378 -14.20 7.96 -7.45
N THR A 379 -14.06 8.85 -8.42
CA THR A 379 -12.95 8.87 -9.37
C THR A 379 -11.62 9.29 -8.75
N LEU A 380 -11.63 9.91 -7.57
CA LEU A 380 -10.43 10.31 -6.84
C LEU A 380 -9.90 9.22 -5.90
N VAL A 381 -10.58 8.09 -5.78
CA VAL A 381 -10.03 6.92 -5.08
C VAL A 381 -8.99 6.26 -5.97
N ASP A 382 -7.81 5.98 -5.44
CA ASP A 382 -6.70 5.36 -6.17
C ASP A 382 -6.72 3.85 -6.12
N VAL A 383 -6.86 3.30 -4.92
CA VAL A 383 -6.85 1.87 -4.63
C VAL A 383 -7.80 1.53 -3.49
N ALA A 384 -8.08 0.25 -3.32
CA ALA A 384 -8.79 -0.24 -2.15
C ALA A 384 -7.93 -1.23 -1.35
N ALA A 385 -8.25 -1.38 -0.07
CA ALA A 385 -7.62 -2.36 0.80
C ALA A 385 -8.64 -2.89 1.84
N PRO A 386 -8.31 -3.98 2.56
CA PRO A 386 -9.19 -4.51 3.62
C PRO A 386 -9.48 -3.46 4.70
N GLY A 387 -10.73 -3.06 4.81
CA GLY A 387 -11.22 -2.18 5.87
C GLY A 387 -12.20 -2.87 6.81
N GLY A 388 -12.63 -4.08 6.44
CA GLY A 388 -13.61 -4.86 7.19
C GLY A 388 -15.05 -4.45 6.92
N ASP A 389 -15.97 -5.35 7.26
CA ASP A 389 -17.41 -5.13 7.23
C ASP A 389 -18.11 -5.98 8.28
N GLY A 390 -19.06 -5.41 9.02
CA GLY A 390 -19.87 -6.14 10.01
C GLY A 390 -19.01 -7.00 10.96
N ALA A 391 -19.20 -8.30 10.92
CA ALA A 391 -18.49 -9.26 11.77
C ALA A 391 -17.04 -9.55 11.35
N ASN A 392 -16.63 -9.08 10.16
CA ASN A 392 -15.29 -9.31 9.59
C ASN A 392 -14.42 -8.05 9.69
N GLY A 393 -14.20 -7.55 10.88
CA GLY A 393 -13.31 -6.41 11.12
C GLY A 393 -11.84 -6.74 10.91
N VAL A 394 -11.01 -5.70 10.89
CA VAL A 394 -9.55 -5.76 10.85
C VAL A 394 -9.03 -5.83 12.28
N LEU A 395 -8.37 -6.92 12.63
CA LEU A 395 -7.82 -7.14 13.97
C LEU A 395 -6.46 -6.46 14.13
N SER A 396 -6.31 -5.66 15.19
CA SER A 396 -5.04 -5.00 15.53
C SER A 396 -4.93 -4.73 17.04
N THR A 397 -3.83 -4.10 17.46
CA THR A 397 -3.55 -3.69 18.84
C THR A 397 -4.52 -2.63 19.33
N LEU A 398 -4.90 -2.70 20.60
CA LEU A 398 -5.82 -1.75 21.23
C LEU A 398 -5.52 -1.58 22.73
N ASN A 399 -6.31 -0.75 23.40
CA ASN A 399 -6.34 -0.61 24.85
C ASN A 399 -7.75 -0.87 25.39
N THR A 400 -7.88 -1.44 26.60
CA THR A 400 -9.19 -1.77 27.19
C THR A 400 -9.87 -0.61 27.88
N GLY A 401 -9.19 0.53 28.03
CA GLY A 401 -9.74 1.71 28.71
C GLY A 401 -10.96 2.27 27.95
N THR A 402 -12.01 2.58 28.67
CA THR A 402 -13.21 3.21 28.08
C THR A 402 -13.17 4.74 28.13
N GLY A 403 -12.32 5.30 28.95
CA GLY A 403 -12.04 6.72 29.07
C GLY A 403 -10.53 6.93 29.15
N ALA A 404 -9.95 6.75 30.35
CA ALA A 404 -8.52 6.76 30.53
C ALA A 404 -7.88 5.41 30.09
N PRO A 405 -6.55 5.40 29.82
CA PRO A 405 -5.83 4.19 29.46
C PRO A 405 -5.92 3.09 30.54
N ALA A 406 -5.99 1.83 30.10
CA ALA A 406 -5.96 0.64 30.94
C ALA A 406 -4.97 -0.41 30.39
N SER A 407 -5.39 -1.65 30.19
CA SER A 407 -4.51 -2.74 29.75
C SER A 407 -4.42 -2.86 28.24
N ASP A 408 -3.32 -3.46 27.75
CA ASP A 408 -3.16 -3.89 26.37
C ASP A 408 -4.28 -4.84 25.96
N SER A 409 -4.74 -4.71 24.73
CA SER A 409 -5.75 -5.57 24.15
C SER A 409 -5.67 -5.59 22.62
N TYR A 410 -6.57 -6.34 22.01
CA TYR A 410 -6.71 -6.45 20.56
C TYR A 410 -8.19 -6.43 20.22
N ALA A 411 -8.55 -5.65 19.21
CA ALA A 411 -9.93 -5.62 18.73
C ALA A 411 -10.01 -5.55 17.22
N ALA A 412 -11.14 -6.00 16.69
CA ALA A 412 -11.46 -5.90 15.28
C ALA A 412 -12.26 -4.62 15.02
N TYR A 413 -11.71 -3.71 14.22
CA TYR A 413 -12.34 -2.46 13.79
C TYR A 413 -12.71 -2.52 12.32
N GLN A 414 -13.60 -1.63 11.89
CA GLN A 414 -13.94 -1.44 10.49
C GLN A 414 -13.84 0.04 10.11
N GLY A 415 -13.39 0.33 8.89
CA GLY A 415 -13.28 1.71 8.39
C GLY A 415 -12.26 1.82 7.26
N THR A 416 -12.36 2.88 6.47
CA THR A 416 -11.27 3.27 5.55
C THR A 416 -10.00 3.59 6.34
N SER A 417 -10.14 3.96 7.60
CA SER A 417 -9.04 4.10 8.58
C SER A 417 -8.25 2.81 8.80
N MET A 418 -8.87 1.62 8.66
CA MET A 418 -8.19 0.33 8.76
C MET A 418 -7.63 -0.11 7.41
N ALA A 419 -8.24 0.31 6.29
CA ALA A 419 -7.71 0.06 4.95
C ALA A 419 -6.42 0.85 4.67
N THR A 420 -6.34 2.09 5.10
CA THR A 420 -5.21 3.01 4.88
C THR A 420 -3.86 2.47 5.39
N PRO A 421 -3.73 1.98 6.64
CA PRO A 421 -2.45 1.44 7.15
C PRO A 421 -2.00 0.16 6.44
N HIS A 422 -2.90 -0.59 5.81
CA HIS A 422 -2.52 -1.69 4.93
C HIS A 422 -1.72 -1.18 3.73
N VAL A 423 -2.21 -0.13 3.07
CA VAL A 423 -1.52 0.49 1.92
C VAL A 423 -0.23 1.17 2.35
N ALA A 424 -0.23 1.88 3.48
CA ALA A 424 0.96 2.49 4.05
C ALA A 424 2.04 1.45 4.39
N GLY A 425 1.64 0.31 4.96
CA GLY A 425 2.54 -0.82 5.21
C GLY A 425 3.11 -1.43 3.92
N VAL A 426 2.29 -1.63 2.88
CA VAL A 426 2.78 -2.12 1.58
C VAL A 426 3.75 -1.11 0.94
N ALA A 427 3.47 0.18 1.00
CA ALA A 427 4.41 1.22 0.54
C ALA A 427 5.75 1.15 1.31
N ALA A 428 5.71 0.88 2.61
CA ALA A 428 6.93 0.67 3.41
C ALA A 428 7.69 -0.59 2.99
N LEU A 429 7.00 -1.71 2.67
CA LEU A 429 7.64 -2.91 2.12
C LEU A 429 8.35 -2.62 0.80
N MET A 430 7.73 -1.83 -0.09
CA MET A 430 8.30 -1.43 -1.38
C MET A 430 9.55 -0.56 -1.20
N LEU A 431 9.48 0.45 -0.33
CA LEU A 431 10.60 1.36 -0.03
C LEU A 431 11.78 0.66 0.64
N ALA A 432 11.54 -0.39 1.43
CA ALA A 432 12.61 -1.19 2.03
C ALA A 432 13.43 -1.96 0.99
N LEU A 433 12.83 -2.32 -0.16
CA LEU A 433 13.54 -2.96 -1.28
C LEU A 433 14.23 -1.95 -2.19
N ASN A 434 13.63 -0.79 -2.36
CA ASN A 434 14.16 0.23 -3.26
C ASN A 434 13.87 1.62 -2.69
N THR A 435 14.85 2.18 -1.99
CA THR A 435 14.78 3.50 -1.36
C THR A 435 14.71 4.66 -2.36
N ASN A 436 14.99 4.40 -3.65
CA ASN A 436 14.93 5.40 -4.72
C ASN A 436 13.52 5.61 -5.29
N LEU A 437 12.54 4.77 -4.92
CA LEU A 437 11.17 4.96 -5.37
C LEU A 437 10.64 6.32 -4.91
N THR A 438 10.11 7.08 -5.85
CA THR A 438 9.41 8.33 -5.58
C THR A 438 8.00 8.09 -5.08
N PRO A 439 7.31 9.08 -4.51
CA PRO A 439 5.88 8.98 -4.23
C PRO A 439 5.05 8.58 -5.45
N ASP A 440 5.38 9.12 -6.64
CA ASP A 440 4.69 8.79 -7.89
C ASP A 440 4.96 7.34 -8.34
N ASP A 441 6.20 6.85 -8.16
CA ASP A 441 6.52 5.43 -8.43
C ASP A 441 5.71 4.49 -7.54
N ILE A 442 5.62 4.80 -6.24
CA ILE A 442 4.85 3.99 -5.29
C ILE A 442 3.37 3.98 -5.67
N GLU A 443 2.78 5.15 -5.91
CA GLU A 443 1.38 5.27 -6.33
C GLU A 443 1.12 4.50 -7.63
N SER A 444 1.92 4.75 -8.67
CA SER A 444 1.79 4.09 -9.98
C SER A 444 1.91 2.58 -9.87
N LYS A 445 2.87 2.07 -9.07
CA LYS A 445 3.06 0.64 -8.87
C LYS A 445 1.93 0.01 -8.07
N LEU A 446 1.44 0.65 -7.00
CA LEU A 446 0.27 0.18 -6.25
C LEU A 446 -0.96 0.09 -7.15
N LYS A 447 -1.22 1.11 -7.99
CA LYS A 447 -2.36 1.15 -8.93
C LYS A 447 -2.23 0.10 -10.03
N SER A 448 -1.06 -0.04 -10.65
CA SER A 448 -0.85 -0.96 -11.77
C SER A 448 -0.77 -2.43 -11.36
N THR A 449 -0.46 -2.72 -10.11
CA THR A 449 -0.39 -4.09 -9.57
C THR A 449 -1.59 -4.48 -8.72
N ALA A 450 -2.53 -3.55 -8.51
CA ALA A 450 -3.78 -3.83 -7.82
C ALA A 450 -4.57 -4.91 -8.58
N ARG A 451 -5.13 -5.86 -7.85
CA ARG A 451 -5.91 -6.94 -8.43
C ARG A 451 -7.38 -6.53 -8.58
N ALA A 452 -8.04 -7.10 -9.59
CA ALA A 452 -9.47 -6.88 -9.82
C ALA A 452 -10.32 -7.24 -8.59
N PHE A 453 -11.41 -6.54 -8.42
CA PHE A 453 -12.36 -6.78 -7.34
C PHE A 453 -13.12 -8.09 -7.58
N PRO A 454 -13.10 -9.06 -6.65
CA PRO A 454 -13.87 -10.29 -6.80
C PRO A 454 -15.39 -10.10 -6.57
N ALA A 455 -15.77 -8.99 -5.94
CA ALA A 455 -17.16 -8.58 -5.74
C ALA A 455 -17.33 -7.09 -6.12
N SER A 456 -18.58 -6.60 -6.19
CA SER A 456 -18.87 -5.23 -6.66
C SER A 456 -18.19 -4.16 -5.82
N CYS A 457 -17.39 -3.30 -6.48
CA CYS A 457 -16.70 -2.16 -5.88
C CYS A 457 -16.61 -1.00 -6.90
N SER A 458 -17.74 -0.38 -7.20
CA SER A 458 -17.76 0.78 -8.10
C SER A 458 -17.17 2.01 -7.43
N GLY A 459 -16.23 2.69 -8.10
CA GLY A 459 -15.56 3.88 -7.59
C GLY A 459 -14.55 3.62 -6.47
N CYS A 460 -13.97 2.42 -6.40
CA CYS A 460 -12.98 2.03 -5.39
C CYS A 460 -11.53 2.07 -5.92
N GLY A 461 -11.28 2.85 -6.95
CA GLY A 461 -9.96 2.92 -7.57
C GLY A 461 -9.67 1.75 -8.52
N THR A 462 -8.39 1.47 -8.75
CA THR A 462 -7.92 0.50 -9.76
C THR A 462 -8.07 -0.96 -9.34
N GLY A 463 -8.22 -1.23 -8.04
CA GLY A 463 -8.33 -2.60 -7.50
C GLY A 463 -7.97 -2.69 -6.02
N ILE A 464 -7.99 -3.91 -5.49
CA ILE A 464 -7.48 -4.19 -4.14
C ILE A 464 -5.95 -4.32 -4.23
N VAL A 465 -5.23 -3.64 -3.35
CA VAL A 465 -3.77 -3.73 -3.28
C VAL A 465 -3.34 -5.20 -3.12
N ASP A 466 -2.44 -5.64 -4.00
CA ASP A 466 -1.77 -6.94 -3.93
C ASP A 466 -0.34 -6.72 -3.44
N ALA A 467 -0.07 -7.03 -2.18
CA ALA A 467 1.23 -6.78 -1.57
C ALA A 467 2.37 -7.51 -2.29
N THR A 468 2.14 -8.76 -2.71
CA THR A 468 3.13 -9.55 -3.44
C THR A 468 3.46 -8.95 -4.80
N ALA A 469 2.45 -8.53 -5.56
CA ALA A 469 2.66 -7.91 -6.86
C ALA A 469 3.34 -6.55 -6.75
N ALA A 470 2.93 -5.71 -5.78
CA ALA A 470 3.53 -4.41 -5.50
C ALA A 470 5.02 -4.50 -5.10
N VAL A 471 5.35 -5.43 -4.19
CA VAL A 471 6.72 -5.71 -3.75
C VAL A 471 7.58 -6.22 -4.91
N ASN A 472 7.03 -7.07 -5.78
CA ASN A 472 7.73 -7.52 -6.99
C ASN A 472 8.01 -6.35 -7.95
N ALA A 473 7.05 -5.45 -8.13
CA ALA A 473 7.21 -4.27 -8.98
C ALA A 473 8.22 -3.25 -8.40
N ALA A 474 8.43 -3.25 -7.09
CA ALA A 474 9.39 -2.35 -6.43
C ALA A 474 10.85 -2.65 -6.81
N THR A 475 11.18 -3.90 -7.15
CA THR A 475 12.53 -4.29 -7.58
C THR A 475 12.86 -3.87 -9.01
N SER A 476 11.85 -3.52 -9.81
CA SER A 476 12.00 -3.03 -11.18
C SER A 476 11.67 -1.54 -11.24
N GLY A 477 12.70 -0.70 -11.53
CA GLY A 477 12.55 0.72 -11.84
C GLY A 477 12.24 1.61 -10.62
N GLY A 478 13.22 2.22 -10.11
CA GLY A 478 13.24 3.55 -9.53
C GLY A 478 14.43 4.20 -10.21
N THR A 479 14.22 5.26 -10.95
CA THR A 479 15.35 6.04 -11.45
C THR A 479 16.05 6.61 -10.22
N ALA A 480 17.36 6.36 -10.11
CA ALA A 480 18.16 7.02 -9.07
C ALA A 480 17.88 8.53 -9.12
N ALA A 481 17.67 9.13 -7.95
CA ALA A 481 17.50 10.58 -7.89
C ALA A 481 18.72 11.27 -8.51
N THR A 482 18.51 12.09 -9.51
CA THR A 482 19.54 12.88 -10.16
C THR A 482 19.51 14.28 -9.57
N ASN A 483 20.64 14.78 -9.09
CA ASN A 483 20.78 16.17 -8.71
C ASN A 483 21.34 16.96 -9.90
N LEU A 484 20.64 18.01 -10.29
CA LEU A 484 21.04 18.94 -11.34
C LEU A 484 21.20 20.33 -10.72
N ALA A 485 22.33 20.97 -10.89
CA ALA A 485 22.44 22.40 -10.67
C ALA A 485 22.01 23.10 -11.97
N GLU A 486 21.22 24.15 -11.86
CA GLU A 486 20.92 24.97 -13.03
C GLU A 486 22.19 25.57 -13.63
N SER A 487 22.14 25.89 -14.91
CA SER A 487 23.23 26.56 -15.62
C SER A 487 22.73 27.78 -16.37
N GLU A 488 23.30 28.93 -16.05
CA GLU A 488 22.96 30.19 -16.68
C GLU A 488 23.66 30.39 -18.05
N SER A 489 22.99 31.00 -19.04
CA SER A 489 21.63 31.57 -18.99
C SER A 489 20.61 30.56 -19.57
N ASN A 490 19.62 30.20 -18.78
CA ASN A 490 18.53 29.29 -19.17
C ASN A 490 17.16 30.00 -19.27
N ASN A 491 17.19 31.32 -19.53
CA ASN A 491 16.08 32.27 -19.47
C ASN A 491 15.04 32.15 -20.60
N THR A 492 15.18 31.20 -21.52
CA THR A 492 14.25 31.01 -22.65
C THR A 492 14.01 29.52 -22.97
N LEU A 493 12.95 29.22 -23.72
CA LEU A 493 12.70 27.87 -24.22
C LEU A 493 13.88 27.28 -25.01
N ALA A 494 14.64 28.15 -25.72
CA ALA A 494 15.77 27.72 -26.55
C ALA A 494 17.04 27.44 -25.73
N THR A 495 17.16 28.04 -24.55
CA THR A 495 18.33 27.91 -23.67
C THR A 495 18.03 27.07 -22.44
N ALA A 496 16.83 26.46 -22.36
CA ALA A 496 16.39 25.66 -21.24
C ALA A 496 17.33 24.50 -20.90
N ASP A 497 17.63 24.34 -19.62
CA ASP A 497 18.41 23.21 -19.12
C ASP A 497 17.72 21.88 -19.38
N ALA A 498 18.42 20.91 -19.98
CA ALA A 498 17.86 19.62 -20.30
C ALA A 498 17.82 18.70 -19.07
N VAL A 499 16.62 18.19 -18.74
CA VAL A 499 16.41 17.22 -17.68
C VAL A 499 16.15 15.84 -18.30
N SER A 500 17.10 14.92 -18.14
CA SER A 500 17.11 13.62 -18.81
C SER A 500 16.61 12.47 -17.96
N SER A 501 16.37 12.69 -16.64
CA SER A 501 15.97 11.65 -15.70
C SER A 501 14.59 11.93 -15.10
N GLY A 502 13.72 10.92 -15.07
CA GLY A 502 12.37 10.99 -14.51
C GLY A 502 12.29 11.14 -12.98
N ASN A 503 13.42 11.39 -12.31
CA ASN A 503 13.50 11.68 -10.88
C ASN A 503 14.66 12.66 -10.65
N THR A 504 14.46 13.93 -11.00
CA THR A 504 15.50 14.96 -10.90
C THR A 504 15.12 16.02 -9.89
N THR A 505 16.07 16.33 -9.01
CA THR A 505 16.01 17.50 -8.13
C THR A 505 16.96 18.56 -8.70
N VAL A 506 16.40 19.67 -9.15
CA VAL A 506 17.16 20.84 -9.59
C VAL A 506 17.37 21.75 -8.39
N THR A 507 18.60 22.21 -8.20
CA THR A 507 18.93 23.33 -7.30
C THR A 507 19.20 24.57 -8.15
N GLY A 508 18.35 25.56 -7.97
CA GLY A 508 18.41 26.79 -8.78
C GLY A 508 18.46 28.05 -7.94
N ASN A 509 18.63 29.18 -8.66
CA ASN A 509 18.76 30.49 -8.05
C ASN A 509 18.30 31.60 -9.00
N LEU A 510 17.22 32.29 -8.66
CA LEU A 510 16.83 33.52 -9.38
C LEU A 510 17.77 34.67 -9.02
N GLY A 511 18.70 34.96 -9.90
CA GLY A 511 19.75 35.95 -9.70
C GLY A 511 19.26 37.39 -9.60
N SER A 512 18.12 37.71 -10.20
CA SER A 512 17.47 39.02 -10.20
C SER A 512 15.96 38.91 -10.30
N THR A 513 15.24 40.03 -10.17
CA THR A 513 13.77 40.08 -10.34
C THR A 513 13.28 39.86 -11.78
N SER A 514 14.18 39.93 -12.77
CA SER A 514 13.90 39.66 -14.18
C SER A 514 14.40 38.29 -14.63
N ASP A 515 15.01 37.52 -13.72
CA ASP A 515 15.53 36.21 -13.99
C ASP A 515 14.38 35.17 -14.09
N THR A 516 14.59 34.19 -14.95
CA THR A 516 13.56 33.21 -15.27
C THR A 516 14.20 31.92 -15.76
N ASP A 517 14.07 30.86 -15.02
CA ASP A 517 14.72 29.59 -15.30
C ASP A 517 13.80 28.64 -16.06
N TYR A 518 14.28 28.13 -17.20
CA TYR A 518 13.59 27.15 -17.99
C TYR A 518 14.28 25.78 -17.94
N PHE A 519 13.49 24.73 -17.77
CA PHE A 519 13.95 23.34 -17.78
C PHE A 519 13.16 22.56 -18.84
N ARG A 520 13.87 21.84 -19.70
CA ARG A 520 13.29 21.04 -20.77
C ARG A 520 13.18 19.58 -20.35
N VAL A 521 12.00 19.01 -20.50
CA VAL A 521 11.69 17.59 -20.25
C VAL A 521 11.12 16.97 -21.52
N ASP A 522 11.74 15.91 -22.02
CA ASP A 522 11.20 15.10 -23.10
C ASP A 522 10.35 13.96 -22.50
N LEU A 523 9.06 14.25 -22.29
CA LEU A 523 8.10 13.41 -21.56
C LEU A 523 7.65 12.22 -22.42
N PRO A 524 7.91 10.96 -22.01
CA PRO A 524 7.49 9.78 -22.77
C PRO A 524 5.98 9.68 -22.94
N ALA A 525 5.55 8.90 -23.93
CA ALA A 525 4.13 8.59 -24.18
C ALA A 525 3.46 7.99 -22.95
N GLY A 526 2.26 8.46 -22.62
CA GLY A 526 1.45 7.97 -21.50
C GLY A 526 1.97 8.38 -20.11
N LYS A 527 3.02 9.19 -20.02
CA LYS A 527 3.56 9.68 -18.74
C LYS A 527 2.97 11.04 -18.37
N THR A 528 2.98 11.33 -17.06
CA THR A 528 2.60 12.63 -16.50
C THR A 528 3.82 13.23 -15.82
N LEU A 529 4.20 14.44 -16.26
CA LEU A 529 5.19 15.26 -15.57
C LEU A 529 4.56 15.84 -14.30
N SER A 530 5.25 15.68 -13.18
CA SER A 530 5.00 16.41 -11.94
C SER A 530 6.17 17.35 -11.69
N ALA A 531 5.90 18.63 -11.56
CA ALA A 531 6.87 19.69 -11.23
C ALA A 531 6.49 20.32 -9.90
N ILE A 532 7.42 20.31 -8.93
CA ILE A 532 7.20 20.83 -7.57
C ILE A 532 8.34 21.79 -7.23
N LEU A 533 7.99 23.06 -7.02
CA LEU A 533 8.91 24.15 -6.70
C LEU A 533 8.82 24.49 -5.21
N THR A 534 9.95 24.51 -4.54
CA THR A 534 10.07 24.91 -3.13
C THR A 534 11.04 26.09 -3.03
N PRO A 535 10.59 27.30 -2.65
CA PRO A 535 11.47 28.43 -2.39
C PRO A 535 12.46 28.13 -1.26
N GLY A 536 13.70 28.57 -1.41
CA GLY A 536 14.73 28.38 -0.39
C GLY A 536 14.60 29.32 0.82
N LEU A 537 13.74 30.33 0.72
CA LEU A 537 13.48 31.32 1.77
C LEU A 537 11.97 31.43 2.00
N GLY A 538 11.52 31.45 3.25
CA GLY A 538 10.09 31.51 3.61
C GLY A 538 9.40 32.84 3.23
N SER A 539 10.15 33.86 2.87
CA SER A 539 9.62 35.14 2.35
C SER A 539 9.69 35.26 0.83
N ALA A 540 10.27 34.27 0.14
CA ALA A 540 10.35 34.26 -1.30
C ALA A 540 9.08 33.68 -1.92
N ASP A 541 8.65 34.28 -3.01
CA ASP A 541 7.48 33.91 -3.78
C ASP A 541 7.90 33.75 -5.24
N TYR A 542 7.88 32.51 -5.72
CA TYR A 542 8.31 32.14 -7.07
C TYR A 542 7.21 31.32 -7.70
N ASP A 543 6.79 31.73 -8.89
CA ASP A 543 5.71 31.09 -9.64
C ASP A 543 6.23 29.95 -10.54
N LEU A 544 5.43 28.92 -10.69
CA LEU A 544 5.72 27.75 -11.49
C LEU A 544 4.77 27.62 -12.69
N TYR A 545 5.32 27.43 -13.89
CA TYR A 545 4.56 27.24 -15.12
C TYR A 545 5.05 26.04 -15.91
N VAL A 546 4.15 25.39 -16.67
CA VAL A 546 4.49 24.34 -17.63
C VAL A 546 3.96 24.71 -19.01
N TYR A 547 4.82 24.57 -20.04
CA TYR A 547 4.51 24.86 -21.43
C TYR A 547 4.74 23.63 -22.32
N ASN A 548 4.10 23.60 -23.50
CA ASN A 548 4.44 22.66 -24.56
C ASN A 548 5.60 23.20 -25.44
N SER A 549 6.02 22.41 -26.44
CA SER A 549 7.10 22.78 -27.38
C SER A 549 6.79 24.01 -28.26
N ALA A 550 5.52 24.40 -28.38
CA ALA A 550 5.09 25.59 -29.11
C ALA A 550 4.99 26.83 -28.22
N GLY A 551 5.35 26.73 -26.94
CA GLY A 551 5.25 27.83 -25.96
C GLY A 551 3.82 28.06 -25.43
N THR A 552 2.88 27.15 -25.68
CA THR A 552 1.53 27.25 -25.09
C THR A 552 1.57 26.75 -23.66
N GLN A 553 1.03 27.55 -22.72
CA GLN A 553 0.93 27.19 -21.31
C GLN A 553 -0.05 26.01 -21.10
N LEU A 554 0.40 25.01 -20.40
CA LEU A 554 -0.35 23.80 -20.06
C LEU A 554 -0.82 23.78 -18.60
N GLY A 555 -0.13 24.51 -17.73
CA GLY A 555 -0.47 24.59 -16.30
C GLY A 555 0.35 25.68 -15.60
N THR A 556 -0.14 26.11 -14.44
CA THR A 556 0.51 27.11 -13.58
C THR A 556 0.16 26.85 -12.12
N SER A 557 1.04 27.24 -11.23
CA SER A 557 0.84 27.36 -9.79
C SER A 557 1.47 28.67 -9.33
N GLN A 558 0.75 29.45 -8.51
CA GLN A 558 1.12 30.80 -8.07
C GLN A 558 0.68 30.97 -6.60
N ASN A 559 1.25 30.16 -5.73
CA ASN A 559 1.00 30.23 -4.29
C ASN A 559 1.87 31.32 -3.68
N GLY A 560 1.45 31.88 -2.55
CA GLY A 560 2.14 33.00 -1.92
C GLY A 560 3.47 32.65 -1.26
N ALA A 561 4.14 33.67 -0.73
CA ALA A 561 5.51 33.59 -0.21
C ALA A 561 5.78 32.38 0.70
N GLY A 562 6.85 31.66 0.44
CA GLY A 562 7.29 30.46 1.16
C GLY A 562 6.47 29.21 0.88
N ALA A 563 5.37 29.31 0.14
CA ALA A 563 4.55 28.16 -0.24
C ALA A 563 5.21 27.33 -1.36
N VAL A 564 4.82 26.07 -1.41
CA VAL A 564 5.25 25.14 -2.46
C VAL A 564 4.31 25.27 -3.65
N ASP A 565 4.86 25.44 -4.85
CA ASP A 565 4.12 25.40 -6.10
C ASP A 565 4.20 24.04 -6.76
N SER A 566 3.10 23.58 -7.34
CA SER A 566 3.07 22.30 -8.04
C SER A 566 2.19 22.32 -9.27
N VAL A 567 2.70 21.72 -10.36
CA VAL A 567 1.98 21.58 -11.62
C VAL A 567 2.16 20.16 -12.16
N SER A 568 1.08 19.57 -12.66
CA SER A 568 1.11 18.30 -13.38
C SER A 568 0.72 18.49 -14.84
N SER A 569 1.40 17.79 -15.76
CA SER A 569 1.13 17.83 -17.20
C SER A 569 1.24 16.44 -17.82
N ALA A 570 0.11 15.88 -18.28
CA ALA A 570 0.10 14.58 -18.93
C ALA A 570 0.54 14.64 -20.40
N ASN A 571 1.22 13.58 -20.86
CA ASN A 571 1.38 13.26 -22.27
C ASN A 571 0.45 12.11 -22.65
N ALA A 572 -0.78 12.42 -23.04
CA ALA A 572 -1.75 11.42 -23.48
C ALA A 572 -1.50 10.89 -24.92
N GLY A 573 -0.47 11.38 -25.60
CA GLY A 573 -0.09 10.95 -26.94
C GLY A 573 0.63 9.60 -26.96
N SER A 574 0.86 9.08 -28.15
CA SER A 574 1.59 7.82 -28.39
C SER A 574 3.08 7.99 -28.64
N SER A 575 3.60 9.22 -28.59
CA SER A 575 5.02 9.56 -28.80
C SER A 575 5.53 10.50 -27.70
N VAL A 576 6.84 10.66 -27.62
CA VAL A 576 7.49 11.64 -26.74
C VAL A 576 6.96 13.05 -27.03
N SER A 577 6.69 13.82 -25.98
CA SER A 577 6.21 15.21 -26.10
C SER A 577 7.01 16.11 -25.15
N THR A 578 7.69 17.12 -25.72
CA THR A 578 8.50 18.03 -24.92
C THR A 578 7.62 18.94 -24.05
N ARG A 579 8.06 19.12 -22.79
CA ARG A 579 7.54 20.08 -21.83
C ARG A 579 8.65 21.01 -21.44
N TYR A 580 8.28 22.25 -21.15
CA TYR A 580 9.18 23.24 -20.54
C TYR A 580 8.58 23.66 -19.21
N VAL A 581 9.38 23.55 -18.16
CA VAL A 581 9.04 24.01 -16.81
C VAL A 581 9.73 25.34 -16.62
N ARG A 582 8.99 26.35 -16.16
CA ARG A 582 9.51 27.69 -15.92
C ARG A 582 9.33 28.06 -14.46
N VAL A 583 10.40 28.53 -13.84
CA VAL A 583 10.41 29.21 -12.54
C VAL A 583 10.61 30.70 -12.77
N THR A 584 9.82 31.55 -12.11
CA THR A 584 9.93 33.00 -12.25
C THR A 584 9.69 33.70 -10.91
N TYR A 585 10.32 34.83 -10.74
CA TYR A 585 10.17 35.67 -9.56
C TYR A 585 8.82 36.39 -9.53
N TYR A 586 8.16 36.38 -8.37
CA TYR A 586 7.01 37.21 -8.06
C TYR A 586 7.36 38.23 -6.97
N SER A 587 7.86 37.77 -5.80
CA SER A 587 8.29 38.67 -4.72
C SER A 587 9.33 38.01 -3.80
N GLY A 588 9.93 38.80 -2.88
CA GLY A 588 10.85 38.32 -1.86
C GLY A 588 12.32 38.34 -2.30
N GLY A 589 13.06 37.26 -2.05
CA GLY A 589 14.51 37.22 -2.22
C GLY A 589 14.98 36.91 -3.64
N THR A 590 16.08 37.55 -4.08
CA THR A 590 16.82 37.21 -5.29
C THR A 590 18.33 37.19 -5.01
N GLY A 591 19.14 36.76 -5.99
CA GLY A 591 20.58 36.67 -5.88
C GLY A 591 21.10 35.40 -5.23
N ALA A 592 22.38 35.17 -5.28
CA ALA A 592 23.04 33.89 -4.94
C ALA A 592 22.75 33.35 -3.54
N THR A 593 22.30 34.18 -2.61
CA THR A 593 21.97 33.78 -1.24
C THR A 593 20.46 33.62 -1.04
N ASN A 594 19.67 34.59 -1.50
CA ASN A 594 18.24 34.72 -1.20
C ASN A 594 17.34 34.28 -2.36
N GLY A 595 17.88 34.09 -3.56
CA GLY A 595 17.15 33.65 -4.75
C GLY A 595 17.00 32.12 -4.89
N LYS A 596 17.55 31.36 -3.96
CA LYS A 596 17.62 29.88 -4.04
C LYS A 596 16.24 29.22 -4.04
N TYR A 597 16.13 28.15 -4.82
CA TYR A 597 14.97 27.26 -4.81
C TYR A 597 15.38 25.80 -5.06
N THR A 598 14.46 24.91 -4.83
CA THR A 598 14.54 23.50 -5.24
C THR A 598 13.36 23.20 -6.15
N LEU A 599 13.62 22.68 -7.36
CA LEU A 599 12.59 22.20 -8.28
C LEU A 599 12.71 20.69 -8.45
N LYS A 600 11.69 19.95 -8.05
CA LYS A 600 11.64 18.50 -8.24
C LYS A 600 10.80 18.17 -9.47
N LEU A 601 11.38 17.41 -10.39
CA LEU A 601 10.77 16.95 -11.64
C LEU A 601 10.69 15.42 -11.64
N SER A 602 9.48 14.88 -11.85
CA SER A 602 9.27 13.43 -11.95
C SER A 602 8.25 13.06 -13.02
N TRP A 603 8.42 11.86 -13.69
CA TRP A 603 7.49 11.36 -14.71
C TRP A 603 7.55 9.84 -14.96
#